data_38d5bf5f7b8ca2bf53ab94817eed3593
#
_entry.id   38d5bf5f7b8ca2bf53ab94817eed3593
#
_cell.length_a   1.000
_cell.length_b   1.000
_cell.length_c   1.000
_cell.angle_alpha   90.00
_cell.angle_beta   90.00
_cell.angle_gamma   90.00
#
_symmetry.space_group_name_H-M   'P 1'
#
loop_
_entity.id
_entity.type
_entity.pdbx_description
1 polymer ?
#
loop_
_entity_poly.entity_id
_entity_poly.type
_entity_poly.pdbx_seq_one_letter_code
_entity_poly.pdbx_strand_id
1 'polypeptide(L)'
;MPLESFETSPTPFPIGDRPMLEYGPRGGGDAAEQCLRIRARRVFPASRKELFAAWTTRPACESWLGFRAHSRAVVKPYAGGAFRLELAEGPIIHVITGSTVEVRIGEFVSFTWIHHDRDDYGSIVDVTFGQRGDQSELCLVHHAIASRREAAWLMRLWAAALDRLEHYLVPRTTRRVASAVAARRTSSAA
;
A
#
# COMPACT_ATOMS: atom_id res chain seq x y z
N MET A 1 7.06 44.03 -12.70
CA MET A 1 6.70 43.12 -11.57
C MET A 1 6.84 41.72 -12.10
N PRO A 2 7.93 40.97 -11.80
CA PRO A 2 8.05 39.59 -12.22
C PRO A 2 7.24 38.71 -11.27
N LEU A 3 6.50 37.76 -11.82
CA LEU A 3 5.79 36.69 -11.14
C LEU A 3 6.83 35.69 -10.60
N GLU A 4 6.96 35.63 -9.29
CA GLU A 4 7.78 34.62 -8.63
C GLU A 4 7.12 33.26 -8.80
N SER A 5 7.82 32.38 -9.51
CA SER A 5 7.49 30.96 -9.64
C SER A 5 7.75 30.28 -8.30
N PHE A 6 6.71 29.88 -7.58
CA PHE A 6 6.83 28.99 -6.44
C PHE A 6 7.15 27.58 -6.94
N GLU A 7 8.46 27.30 -7.12
CA GLU A 7 8.97 25.95 -7.17
C GLU A 7 8.87 25.34 -5.76
N THR A 8 7.79 24.65 -5.47
CA THR A 8 7.73 23.75 -4.33
C THR A 8 8.53 22.48 -4.66
N SER A 9 9.83 22.54 -4.43
CA SER A 9 10.65 21.35 -4.37
C SER A 9 10.11 20.44 -3.28
N PRO A 10 9.81 19.16 -3.56
CA PRO A 10 9.39 18.23 -2.51
C PRO A 10 10.59 18.01 -1.58
N THR A 11 10.44 18.40 -0.33
CA THR A 11 11.39 18.13 0.75
C THR A 11 11.74 16.64 0.74
N PRO A 12 13.03 16.24 0.74
CA PRO A 12 13.40 14.84 0.81
C PRO A 12 12.97 14.29 2.18
N PHE A 13 11.97 13.42 2.18
CA PHE A 13 11.49 12.78 3.39
C PHE A 13 12.52 11.76 3.90
N PRO A 14 12.69 11.64 5.23
CA PRO A 14 13.52 10.59 5.80
C PRO A 14 12.97 9.22 5.35
N ILE A 15 13.86 8.37 4.91
CA ILE A 15 13.57 7.00 4.47
C ILE A 15 13.23 6.20 5.74
N GLY A 16 11.94 6.04 6.02
CA GLY A 16 11.46 5.17 7.07
C GLY A 16 10.57 4.08 6.46
N ASP A 17 10.96 2.82 6.61
CA ASP A 17 10.21 1.67 6.07
C ASP A 17 8.87 1.43 6.76
N ARG A 18 8.52 2.20 7.77
CA ARG A 18 7.27 2.07 8.54
C ARG A 18 6.27 3.17 8.21
N PRO A 19 4.97 2.84 8.16
CA PRO A 19 3.92 3.83 8.05
C PRO A 19 4.00 4.87 9.16
N MET A 20 3.85 6.15 8.82
CA MET A 20 3.82 7.27 9.76
C MET A 20 2.44 7.91 9.78
N LEU A 21 2.00 8.29 10.98
CA LEU A 21 0.78 9.09 11.17
C LEU A 21 1.13 10.58 11.01
N GLU A 22 0.41 11.25 10.14
CA GLU A 22 0.54 12.69 9.91
C GLU A 22 -0.80 13.39 10.11
N TYR A 23 -0.72 14.67 10.43
CA TYR A 23 -1.87 15.60 10.46
C TYR A 23 -1.80 16.47 9.21
N GLY A 24 -2.89 16.57 8.46
CA GLY A 24 -2.97 17.42 7.28
C GLY A 24 -4.27 18.20 7.26
N PRO A 25 -4.31 19.37 6.59
CA PRO A 25 -5.55 20.08 6.38
C PRO A 25 -6.49 19.28 5.48
N ARG A 26 -7.79 19.28 5.77
CA ARG A 26 -8.82 18.97 4.78
C ARG A 26 -8.81 20.09 3.75
N GLY A 27 -8.76 19.76 2.47
CA GLY A 27 -8.69 20.73 1.41
C GLY A 27 -9.74 21.84 1.52
N GLY A 28 -9.27 23.10 1.46
CA GLY A 28 -9.98 24.30 1.05
C GLY A 28 -11.22 24.71 1.85
N GLY A 29 -11.04 25.24 3.06
CA GLY A 29 -12.09 25.94 3.81
C GLY A 29 -11.54 26.54 5.11
N ASP A 30 -12.05 27.68 5.55
CA ASP A 30 -11.56 28.53 6.67
C ASP A 30 -11.64 27.91 8.08
N ALA A 31 -11.98 26.65 8.24
CA ALA A 31 -11.84 25.90 9.48
C ALA A 31 -11.04 24.64 9.17
N ALA A 32 -9.74 24.67 9.43
CA ALA A 32 -8.82 23.55 9.25
C ALA A 32 -9.17 22.41 10.22
N GLU A 33 -10.19 21.64 9.91
CA GLU A 33 -10.45 20.36 10.55
C GLU A 33 -9.29 19.43 10.18
N GLN A 34 -8.42 19.18 11.14
CA GLN A 34 -7.22 18.35 10.93
C GLN A 34 -7.63 16.91 10.64
N CYS A 35 -7.46 16.48 9.41
CA CYS A 35 -7.62 15.07 9.03
C CYS A 35 -6.38 14.27 9.37
N LEU A 36 -6.60 13.08 9.92
CA LEU A 36 -5.56 12.09 10.07
C LEU A 36 -5.23 11.49 8.71
N ARG A 37 -3.94 11.34 8.45
CA ARG A 37 -3.44 10.60 7.30
C ARG A 37 -2.26 9.72 7.69
N ILE A 38 -2.09 8.62 6.97
CA ILE A 38 -0.94 7.73 7.11
C ILE A 38 -0.15 7.83 5.82
N ARG A 39 1.16 7.97 5.95
CA ARG A 39 2.08 7.88 4.82
C ARG A 39 3.02 6.71 5.02
N ALA A 40 3.24 5.94 3.98
CA ALA A 40 4.26 4.90 3.92
C ALA A 40 5.05 5.02 2.62
N ARG A 41 6.36 4.80 2.69
CA ARG A 41 7.25 4.79 1.54
C ARG A 41 8.19 3.61 1.66
N ARG A 42 8.31 2.81 0.59
CA ARG A 42 9.20 1.65 0.59
C ARG A 42 9.76 1.38 -0.80
N VAL A 43 11.01 0.92 -0.86
CA VAL A 43 11.66 0.44 -2.07
C VAL A 43 11.54 -1.07 -2.14
N PHE A 44 11.26 -1.60 -3.34
CA PHE A 44 11.05 -3.03 -3.58
C PHE A 44 12.04 -3.56 -4.64
N PRO A 45 12.55 -4.79 -4.46
CA PRO A 45 13.46 -5.44 -5.43
C PRO A 45 12.67 -6.01 -6.62
N ALA A 46 11.92 -5.16 -7.29
CA ALA A 46 11.06 -5.50 -8.42
C ALA A 46 10.95 -4.30 -9.36
N SER A 47 10.60 -4.54 -10.61
CA SER A 47 10.30 -3.47 -11.56
C SER A 47 9.00 -2.73 -11.19
N ARG A 48 8.87 -1.48 -11.61
CA ARG A 48 7.64 -0.71 -11.44
C ARG A 48 6.40 -1.43 -12.02
N LYS A 49 6.56 -2.13 -13.14
CA LYS A 49 5.49 -2.92 -13.77
C LYS A 49 5.02 -4.06 -12.87
N GLU A 50 5.94 -4.79 -12.27
CA GLU A 50 5.61 -5.90 -11.35
C GLU A 50 4.97 -5.37 -10.07
N LEU A 51 5.50 -4.28 -9.51
CA LEU A 51 4.93 -3.64 -8.33
C LEU A 51 3.51 -3.12 -8.59
N PHE A 52 3.26 -2.45 -9.72
CA PHE A 52 1.92 -2.02 -10.13
C PHE A 52 0.97 -3.21 -10.34
N ALA A 53 1.42 -4.27 -11.01
CA ALA A 53 0.62 -5.48 -11.22
C ALA A 53 0.25 -6.15 -9.90
N ALA A 54 1.12 -6.11 -8.89
CA ALA A 54 0.83 -6.65 -7.56
C ALA A 54 -0.34 -5.93 -6.87
N TRP A 55 -0.59 -4.65 -7.17
CA TRP A 55 -1.70 -3.85 -6.64
C TRP A 55 -2.98 -3.93 -7.46
N THR A 56 -2.89 -4.30 -8.72
CA THR A 56 -4.01 -4.19 -9.67
C THR A 56 -4.53 -5.53 -10.16
N THR A 57 -3.91 -6.63 -9.75
CA THR A 57 -4.40 -7.97 -10.12
C THR A 57 -4.92 -8.72 -8.89
N ARG A 58 -6.09 -9.35 -9.04
CA ARG A 58 -6.75 -10.09 -7.95
C ARG A 58 -5.84 -11.14 -7.30
N PRO A 59 -5.19 -12.06 -8.02
CA PRO A 59 -4.39 -13.11 -7.39
C PRO A 59 -3.21 -12.55 -6.58
N ALA A 60 -2.63 -11.45 -7.04
CA ALA A 60 -1.56 -10.79 -6.31
C ALA A 60 -2.07 -10.14 -5.03
N CYS A 61 -3.15 -9.35 -5.12
CA CYS A 61 -3.77 -8.70 -3.95
C CYS A 61 -4.17 -9.73 -2.87
N GLU A 62 -4.77 -10.84 -3.24
CA GLU A 62 -5.11 -11.94 -2.31
C GLU A 62 -3.87 -12.52 -1.62
N SER A 63 -2.71 -12.52 -2.30
CA SER A 63 -1.48 -13.11 -1.77
C SER A 63 -0.77 -12.24 -0.74
N TRP A 64 -0.80 -10.91 -0.88
CA TRP A 64 -0.02 -10.04 0.00
C TRP A 64 -0.87 -9.14 0.90
N LEU A 65 -2.07 -8.72 0.47
CA LEU A 65 -2.91 -7.82 1.27
C LEU A 65 -3.60 -8.55 2.41
N GLY A 66 -3.91 -9.83 2.24
CA GLY A 66 -4.57 -10.65 3.23
C GLY A 66 -3.66 -11.06 4.40
N PHE A 67 -4.21 -11.11 5.61
CA PHE A 67 -3.48 -11.56 6.80
C PHE A 67 -3.28 -13.08 6.86
N ARG A 68 -4.11 -13.87 6.16
CA ARG A 68 -4.07 -15.35 6.14
C ARG A 68 -4.69 -15.93 4.86
N ALA A 69 -4.64 -17.25 4.72
CA ALA A 69 -5.07 -18.04 3.56
C ALA A 69 -6.55 -17.87 3.12
N HIS A 70 -7.38 -17.19 3.90
CA HIS A 70 -8.80 -16.97 3.61
C HIS A 70 -9.13 -15.53 3.20
N SER A 71 -8.14 -14.69 2.96
CA SER A 71 -8.38 -13.35 2.47
C SER A 71 -8.82 -13.38 1.02
N ARG A 72 -9.84 -12.59 0.70
CA ARG A 72 -10.39 -12.45 -0.65
C ARG A 72 -10.27 -11.01 -1.11
N ALA A 73 -10.00 -10.84 -2.39
CA ALA A 73 -9.95 -9.52 -3.01
C ALA A 73 -10.81 -9.48 -4.29
N VAL A 74 -11.52 -8.39 -4.45
CA VAL A 74 -12.06 -7.96 -5.75
C VAL A 74 -11.39 -6.63 -6.04
N VAL A 75 -10.65 -6.56 -7.14
CA VAL A 75 -9.97 -5.34 -7.58
C VAL A 75 -10.27 -5.15 -9.05
N LYS A 76 -10.95 -4.07 -9.38
CA LYS A 76 -11.23 -3.66 -10.76
C LYS A 76 -10.49 -2.34 -11.01
N PRO A 77 -9.30 -2.38 -11.64
CA PRO A 77 -8.40 -1.24 -11.75
C PRO A 77 -8.78 -0.30 -12.91
N TYR A 78 -9.97 0.26 -12.84
CA TYR A 78 -10.48 1.33 -13.73
C TYR A 78 -11.42 2.24 -12.92
N ALA A 79 -11.52 3.49 -13.30
CA ALA A 79 -12.36 4.47 -12.60
C ALA A 79 -13.82 3.97 -12.46
N GLY A 80 -14.34 4.01 -11.22
CA GLY A 80 -15.64 3.43 -10.86
C GLY A 80 -15.61 1.90 -10.65
N GLY A 81 -14.50 1.23 -10.88
CA GLY A 81 -14.35 -0.21 -10.67
C GLY A 81 -14.46 -0.59 -9.19
N ALA A 82 -15.16 -1.67 -8.87
CA ALA A 82 -15.38 -2.13 -7.50
C ALA A 82 -14.06 -2.58 -6.84
N PHE A 83 -13.91 -2.21 -5.57
CA PHE A 83 -12.86 -2.65 -4.67
C PHE A 83 -13.49 -3.32 -3.45
N ARG A 84 -13.09 -4.54 -3.12
CA ARG A 84 -13.53 -5.25 -1.92
C ARG A 84 -12.40 -6.13 -1.40
N LEU A 85 -12.18 -6.06 -0.10
CA LEU A 85 -11.25 -6.94 0.62
C LEU A 85 -11.98 -7.61 1.79
N GLU A 86 -11.66 -8.86 2.03
CA GLU A 86 -12.01 -9.60 3.25
C GLU A 86 -10.70 -9.99 3.93
N LEU A 87 -10.41 -9.36 5.05
CA LEU A 87 -9.16 -9.51 5.80
C LEU A 87 -9.42 -10.28 7.09
N ALA A 88 -8.91 -11.50 7.19
CA ALA A 88 -9.05 -12.30 8.41
C ALA A 88 -7.99 -11.91 9.45
N GLU A 89 -8.41 -11.43 10.63
CA GLU A 89 -7.58 -11.17 11.81
C GLU A 89 -8.06 -12.06 12.97
N GLY A 90 -7.41 -13.20 13.15
CA GLY A 90 -7.89 -14.22 14.10
C GLY A 90 -9.28 -14.76 13.70
N PRO A 91 -10.28 -14.72 14.58
CA PRO A 91 -11.66 -15.11 14.27
C PRO A 91 -12.48 -14.01 13.57
N ILE A 92 -11.94 -12.81 13.45
CA ILE A 92 -12.62 -11.63 12.90
C ILE A 92 -12.33 -11.54 11.40
N ILE A 93 -13.33 -11.25 10.60
CA ILE A 93 -13.20 -10.91 9.18
C ILE A 93 -13.57 -9.44 9.01
N HIS A 94 -12.57 -8.61 8.72
CA HIS A 94 -12.78 -7.20 8.37
C HIS A 94 -13.19 -7.10 6.90
N VAL A 95 -14.34 -6.50 6.65
CA VAL A 95 -14.83 -6.26 5.29
C VAL A 95 -14.58 -4.81 4.93
N ILE A 96 -13.78 -4.60 3.90
CA ILE A 96 -13.49 -3.30 3.33
C ILE A 96 -14.08 -3.26 1.92
N THR A 97 -14.80 -2.20 1.61
CA THR A 97 -15.31 -1.96 0.25
C THR A 97 -14.92 -0.57 -0.23
N GLY A 98 -15.09 -0.34 -1.52
CA GLY A 98 -14.84 0.95 -2.14
C GLY A 98 -14.91 0.87 -3.66
N SER A 99 -14.45 1.94 -4.28
CA SER A 99 -14.33 2.06 -5.72
C SER A 99 -12.97 2.61 -6.09
N THR A 100 -12.43 2.15 -7.19
CA THR A 100 -11.27 2.77 -7.80
C THR A 100 -11.64 4.17 -8.30
N VAL A 101 -10.93 5.19 -7.84
CA VAL A 101 -11.18 6.60 -8.19
C VAL A 101 -10.41 6.95 -9.45
N GLU A 102 -9.12 6.62 -9.48
CA GLU A 102 -8.22 6.94 -10.60
C GLU A 102 -7.20 5.82 -10.80
N VAL A 103 -6.83 5.59 -12.05
CA VAL A 103 -5.72 4.71 -12.43
C VAL A 103 -4.89 5.38 -13.51
N ARG A 104 -3.61 5.55 -13.27
CA ARG A 104 -2.58 5.79 -14.29
C ARG A 104 -1.67 4.56 -14.36
N ILE A 105 -1.74 3.86 -15.49
CA ILE A 105 -1.08 2.56 -15.67
C ILE A 105 0.41 2.65 -15.35
N GLY A 106 0.86 1.84 -14.40
CA GLY A 106 2.24 1.79 -13.94
C GLY A 106 2.67 2.94 -13.04
N GLU A 107 1.84 3.93 -12.75
CA GLU A 107 2.23 5.15 -12.04
C GLU A 107 1.42 5.42 -10.78
N PHE A 108 0.11 5.21 -10.83
CA PHE A 108 -0.77 5.63 -9.76
C PHE A 108 -2.06 4.81 -9.71
N VAL A 109 -2.55 4.57 -8.51
CA VAL A 109 -3.92 4.09 -8.26
C VAL A 109 -4.48 4.79 -7.03
N SER A 110 -5.73 5.24 -7.12
CA SER A 110 -6.50 5.80 -6.02
C SER A 110 -7.80 5.03 -5.86
N PHE A 111 -8.19 4.75 -4.62
CA PHE A 111 -9.45 4.07 -4.32
C PHE A 111 -10.02 4.50 -2.98
N THR A 112 -11.34 4.48 -2.87
CA THR A 112 -12.04 4.71 -1.60
C THR A 112 -11.92 3.48 -0.71
N TRP A 113 -11.93 3.70 0.61
CA TRP A 113 -11.78 2.67 1.64
C TRP A 113 -12.87 2.84 2.69
N ILE A 114 -13.82 1.92 2.75
CA ILE A 114 -14.93 1.89 3.70
C ILE A 114 -14.83 0.61 4.52
N HIS A 115 -14.62 0.74 5.82
CA HIS A 115 -14.51 -0.38 6.74
C HIS A 115 -15.87 -0.64 7.40
N HIS A 116 -16.54 -1.74 7.03
CA HIS A 116 -17.94 -1.99 7.39
C HIS A 116 -18.20 -2.21 8.89
N ASP A 117 -17.17 -2.63 9.63
CA ASP A 117 -17.32 -2.89 11.08
C ASP A 117 -17.06 -1.65 11.93
N ARG A 118 -16.97 -0.48 11.31
CA ARG A 118 -16.66 0.79 11.99
C ARG A 118 -17.55 1.90 11.44
N ASP A 119 -17.87 2.85 12.31
CA ASP A 119 -18.55 4.09 11.94
C ASP A 119 -17.58 4.99 11.13
N ASP A 120 -17.30 4.56 9.90
CA ASP A 120 -16.36 5.24 9.02
C ASP A 120 -17.10 5.79 7.80
N TYR A 121 -17.00 7.10 7.59
CA TYR A 121 -17.58 7.80 6.43
C TYR A 121 -16.80 7.52 5.14
N GLY A 122 -15.82 6.63 5.20
CA GLY A 122 -14.94 6.32 4.11
C GLY A 122 -13.68 7.20 4.10
N SER A 123 -12.59 6.57 3.76
CA SER A 123 -11.27 7.20 3.59
C SER A 123 -10.76 6.92 2.18
N ILE A 124 -9.62 7.49 1.82
CA ILE A 124 -9.05 7.36 0.47
C ILE A 124 -7.61 6.88 0.57
N VAL A 125 -7.25 5.96 -0.30
CA VAL A 125 -5.89 5.45 -0.44
C VAL A 125 -5.34 5.81 -1.79
N ASP A 126 -4.24 6.55 -1.78
CA ASP A 126 -3.46 6.92 -2.96
C ASP A 126 -2.15 6.16 -2.96
N VAL A 127 -1.82 5.52 -4.06
CA VAL A 127 -0.58 4.75 -4.23
C VAL A 127 0.13 5.20 -5.50
N THR A 128 1.35 5.70 -5.33
CA THR A 128 2.23 6.11 -6.42
C THR A 128 3.36 5.10 -6.58
N PHE A 129 3.69 4.77 -7.82
CA PHE A 129 4.73 3.82 -8.21
C PHE A 129 5.84 4.53 -8.97
N GLY A 130 7.04 4.56 -8.39
CA GLY A 130 8.24 5.16 -8.97
C GLY A 130 9.25 4.12 -9.45
N GLN A 131 10.10 4.50 -10.40
CA GLN A 131 11.27 3.69 -10.80
C GLN A 131 12.51 4.18 -10.07
N ARG A 132 13.35 3.25 -9.58
CA ARG A 132 14.62 3.54 -8.91
C ARG A 132 15.72 2.60 -9.42
N GLY A 133 16.33 2.92 -10.55
CA GLY A 133 17.26 2.01 -11.20
C GLY A 133 16.55 0.70 -11.58
N ASP A 134 17.07 -0.43 -11.11
CA ASP A 134 16.49 -1.78 -11.24
C ASP A 134 15.41 -2.10 -10.20
N GLN A 135 15.21 -1.23 -9.23
CA GLN A 135 14.21 -1.34 -8.18
C GLN A 135 13.03 -0.40 -8.43
N SER A 136 11.97 -0.55 -7.67
CA SER A 136 10.83 0.35 -7.69
C SER A 136 10.51 0.88 -6.29
N GLU A 137 9.89 2.05 -6.25
CA GLU A 137 9.47 2.70 -5.03
C GLU A 137 7.95 2.84 -5.00
N LEU A 138 7.36 2.55 -3.86
CA LEU A 138 5.96 2.79 -3.57
C LEU A 138 5.84 3.91 -2.55
N CYS A 139 4.94 4.87 -2.83
CA CYS A 139 4.48 5.83 -1.85
C CYS A 139 2.97 5.67 -1.68
N LEU A 140 2.54 5.30 -0.47
CA LEU A 140 1.15 5.16 -0.08
C LEU A 140 0.76 6.32 0.82
N VAL A 141 -0.38 6.94 0.54
CA VAL A 141 -1.03 7.92 1.40
C VAL A 141 -2.46 7.46 1.66
N HIS A 142 -2.80 7.17 2.91
CA HIS A 142 -4.16 6.88 3.33
C HIS A 142 -4.66 8.11 4.10
N HIS A 143 -5.61 8.82 3.54
CA HIS A 143 -6.09 10.10 4.08
C HIS A 143 -7.60 10.10 4.34
N ALA A 144 -8.10 11.17 4.97
CA ALA A 144 -9.48 11.29 5.46
C ALA A 144 -9.84 10.22 6.51
N ILE A 145 -8.91 9.85 7.38
CA ILE A 145 -9.12 8.86 8.43
C ILE A 145 -9.91 9.51 9.58
N ALA A 146 -11.04 8.88 9.96
CA ALA A 146 -11.99 9.47 10.90
C ALA A 146 -11.50 9.52 12.36
N SER A 147 -10.65 8.59 12.79
CA SER A 147 -10.25 8.50 14.19
C SER A 147 -8.81 8.01 14.39
N ARG A 148 -8.23 8.36 15.56
CA ARG A 148 -6.91 7.82 15.99
C ARG A 148 -6.92 6.31 16.17
N ARG A 149 -8.05 5.72 16.57
CA ARG A 149 -8.20 4.28 16.73
C ARG A 149 -8.11 3.58 15.38
N GLU A 150 -8.79 4.13 14.36
CA GLU A 150 -8.72 3.65 12.99
C GLU A 150 -7.31 3.80 12.42
N ALA A 151 -6.70 4.98 12.59
CA ALA A 151 -5.33 5.23 12.16
C ALA A 151 -4.34 4.22 12.77
N ALA A 152 -4.44 3.91 14.05
CA ALA A 152 -3.58 2.93 14.71
C ALA A 152 -3.74 1.51 14.14
N TRP A 153 -4.95 1.10 13.79
CA TRP A 153 -5.20 -0.18 13.12
C TRP A 153 -4.65 -0.19 11.69
N LEU A 154 -4.92 0.86 10.91
CA LEU A 154 -4.42 1.02 9.54
C LEU A 154 -2.89 1.05 9.47
N MET A 155 -2.22 1.69 10.43
CA MET A 155 -0.74 1.67 10.51
C MET A 155 -0.20 0.25 10.64
N ARG A 156 -0.80 -0.59 11.52
CA ARG A 156 -0.41 -1.99 11.66
C ARG A 156 -0.72 -2.80 10.40
N LEU A 157 -1.90 -2.57 9.83
CA LEU A 157 -2.32 -3.20 8.57
C LEU A 157 -1.32 -2.93 7.45
N TRP A 158 -1.01 -1.65 7.19
CA TRP A 158 -0.11 -1.26 6.11
C TRP A 158 1.32 -1.72 6.35
N ALA A 159 1.83 -1.66 7.58
CA ALA A 159 3.15 -2.19 7.90
C ALA A 159 3.25 -3.68 7.53
N ALA A 160 2.32 -4.50 8.03
CA ALA A 160 2.31 -5.93 7.77
C ALA A 160 2.01 -6.27 6.30
N ALA A 161 1.17 -5.48 5.61
CA ALA A 161 0.87 -5.66 4.20
C ALA A 161 2.08 -5.38 3.31
N LEU A 162 2.82 -4.30 3.58
CA LEU A 162 4.03 -3.95 2.82
C LEU A 162 5.15 -4.97 3.03
N ASP A 163 5.29 -5.55 4.24
CA ASP A 163 6.24 -6.63 4.48
C ASP A 163 5.88 -7.88 3.65
N ARG A 164 4.60 -8.24 3.57
CA ARG A 164 4.15 -9.36 2.71
C ARG A 164 4.30 -9.06 1.23
N LEU A 165 4.07 -7.82 0.81
CA LEU A 165 4.28 -7.40 -0.58
C LEU A 165 5.75 -7.56 -0.98
N GLU A 166 6.68 -7.19 -0.12
CA GLU A 166 8.11 -7.42 -0.36
C GLU A 166 8.41 -8.91 -0.55
N HIS A 167 7.92 -9.76 0.35
CA HIS A 167 8.08 -11.21 0.22
C HIS A 167 7.44 -11.79 -1.06
N TYR A 168 6.32 -11.23 -1.49
CA TYR A 168 5.64 -11.60 -2.73
C TYR A 168 6.48 -11.25 -3.95
N LEU A 169 7.11 -10.07 -3.97
CA LEU A 169 7.89 -9.53 -5.08
C LEU A 169 9.31 -10.10 -5.17
N VAL A 170 9.85 -10.70 -4.11
CA VAL A 170 11.17 -11.38 -4.18
C VAL A 170 11.11 -12.48 -5.22
N PRO A 171 11.93 -12.46 -6.29
CA PRO A 171 11.86 -13.40 -7.40
C PRO A 171 11.93 -14.85 -6.91
N ARG A 172 11.06 -15.69 -7.42
CA ARG A 172 11.07 -17.15 -7.13
C ARG A 172 12.40 -17.80 -7.50
N THR A 173 13.11 -17.23 -8.45
CA THR A 173 14.45 -17.65 -8.89
C THR A 173 15.47 -17.50 -7.76
N THR A 174 15.45 -16.40 -7.04
CA THR A 174 16.35 -16.16 -5.89
C THR A 174 16.07 -17.14 -4.74
N ARG A 175 14.79 -17.48 -4.50
CA ARG A 175 14.40 -18.50 -3.53
C ARG A 175 14.91 -19.90 -3.91
N ARG A 176 14.85 -20.28 -5.20
CA ARG A 176 15.35 -21.57 -5.70
C ARG A 176 16.87 -21.67 -5.56
N VAL A 177 17.60 -20.60 -5.88
CA VAL A 177 19.06 -20.57 -5.73
C VAL A 177 19.45 -20.63 -4.24
N ALA A 178 18.81 -19.86 -3.36
CA ALA A 178 19.06 -19.90 -1.92
C ALA A 178 18.74 -21.29 -1.33
N SER A 179 17.63 -21.91 -1.70
CA SER A 179 17.27 -23.28 -1.29
C SER A 179 18.26 -24.33 -1.81
N ALA A 180 18.71 -24.22 -3.06
CA ALA A 180 19.68 -25.14 -3.66
C ALA A 180 21.06 -25.01 -3.01
N VAL A 181 21.49 -23.79 -2.66
CA VAL A 181 22.74 -23.54 -1.94
C VAL A 181 22.68 -24.08 -0.50
N ALA A 182 21.54 -23.89 0.18
CA ALA A 182 21.32 -24.45 1.52
C ALA A 182 21.35 -25.99 1.52
N ALA A 183 20.67 -26.62 0.55
CA ALA A 183 20.66 -28.08 0.42
C ALA A 183 22.04 -28.68 0.10
N ARG A 184 22.86 -27.99 -0.69
CA ARG A 184 24.25 -28.43 -0.96
C ARG A 184 25.15 -28.35 0.26
N ARG A 185 24.94 -27.32 1.13
CA ARG A 185 25.72 -27.20 2.38
C ARG A 185 25.43 -28.32 3.40
N THR A 186 24.16 -28.75 3.47
CA THR A 186 23.78 -29.88 4.36
C THR A 186 24.25 -31.23 3.84
N SER A 187 24.34 -31.44 2.52
CA SER A 187 24.84 -32.67 1.93
C SER A 187 26.37 -32.80 1.93
N SER A 188 27.12 -31.72 2.15
CA SER A 188 28.60 -31.74 2.24
C SER A 188 29.13 -31.89 3.68
N ALA A 189 28.23 -31.97 4.66
CA ALA A 189 28.55 -32.09 6.07
C ALA A 189 28.22 -33.49 6.65
N ALA A 190 27.86 -34.45 5.80
CA ALA A 190 27.64 -35.85 6.09
C ALA A 190 28.69 -36.72 5.36
#